data_fd9f34cfe8c92f9529101773eb1cec91
#
_entry.id   fd9f34cfe8c92f9529101773eb1cec91
#
_cell.length_a   1.000
_cell.length_b   1.000
_cell.length_c   1.000
_cell.angle_alpha   90.00
_cell.angle_beta   90.00
_cell.angle_gamma   90.00
#
_symmetry.space_group_name_H-M   'P 1'
#
loop_
_entity.id
_entity.type
_entity.pdbx_description
1 polymer ?
#
loop_
_entity_poly.entity_id
_entity_poly.type
_entity_poly.pdbx_seq_one_letter_code
_entity_poly.pdbx_strand_id
1 'polypeptide(L)'
;MHFDLDRLTPAERVEIDRLFRELEDARSKESARRGFLPFIKRMWPDFIEGYHHQRIADLFDDVLNGKRKRIIINMPPRHTKSEFASIYLPAYFLGKFPNKKIIQASHTSELAVGFGRKVRDLVGRSDFRDVFPGVDLSADSKAAGRWATNKGGEYFAIGVGGALAGKGADLLVIDDPHALALGTPIPTPDGFVAIEDLKVGGFVFG
;
A
#
# COMPACT_ATOMS: atom_id res chain seq x y z
N MET A 1 -27.84 18.00 26.13
CA MET A 1 -28.97 18.35 25.24
C MET A 1 -29.42 17.06 24.62
N HIS A 2 -30.57 16.51 25.03
CA HIS A 2 -31.12 15.26 24.46
C HIS A 2 -31.92 15.66 23.23
N PHE A 3 -31.48 15.27 22.05
CA PHE A 3 -32.20 15.50 20.81
C PHE A 3 -33.30 14.44 20.71
N ASP A 4 -34.57 14.88 20.72
CA ASP A 4 -35.74 14.00 20.60
C ASP A 4 -36.00 13.75 19.12
N LEU A 5 -35.48 12.64 18.61
CA LEU A 5 -35.62 12.23 17.20
C LEU A 5 -37.07 11.94 16.80
N ASP A 6 -37.97 11.67 17.77
CA ASP A 6 -39.37 11.34 17.49
C ASP A 6 -40.20 12.56 17.12
N ARG A 7 -39.69 13.76 17.37
CA ARG A 7 -40.38 15.02 17.01
C ARG A 7 -40.06 15.54 15.62
N LEU A 8 -39.15 14.87 14.90
CA LEU A 8 -38.74 15.32 13.57
C LEU A 8 -39.79 14.93 12.51
N THR A 9 -40.03 15.85 11.61
CA THR A 9 -40.80 15.57 10.38
C THR A 9 -40.00 14.60 9.46
N PRO A 10 -40.67 13.88 8.56
CA PRO A 10 -39.99 13.02 7.60
C PRO A 10 -38.91 13.74 6.77
N ALA A 11 -39.12 15.00 6.42
CA ALA A 11 -38.16 15.82 5.69
C ALA A 11 -36.92 16.13 6.52
N GLU A 12 -37.10 16.48 7.80
CA GLU A 12 -35.97 16.73 8.73
C GLU A 12 -35.16 15.46 9.00
N ARG A 13 -35.81 14.30 9.11
CA ARG A 13 -35.10 13.01 9.24
C ARG A 13 -34.20 12.72 8.04
N VAL A 14 -34.72 12.90 6.81
CA VAL A 14 -33.95 12.71 5.58
C VAL A 14 -32.76 13.66 5.53
N GLU A 15 -32.93 14.92 5.92
CA GLU A 15 -31.86 15.91 5.94
C GLU A 15 -30.80 15.57 6.99
N ILE A 16 -31.22 15.15 8.18
CA ILE A 16 -30.30 14.70 9.23
C ILE A 16 -29.51 13.48 8.78
N ASP A 17 -30.14 12.48 8.17
CA ASP A 17 -29.45 11.30 7.64
C ASP A 17 -28.43 11.68 6.55
N ARG A 18 -28.76 12.65 5.72
CA ARG A 18 -27.82 13.20 4.72
C ARG A 18 -26.61 13.83 5.38
N LEU A 19 -26.82 14.71 6.36
CA LEU A 19 -25.76 15.39 7.09
C LEU A 19 -24.88 14.42 7.88
N PHE A 20 -25.46 13.38 8.49
CA PHE A 20 -24.69 12.33 9.15
C PHE A 20 -23.77 11.58 8.19
N ARG A 21 -24.28 11.18 7.01
CA ARG A 21 -23.45 10.52 5.98
C ARG A 21 -22.30 11.42 5.48
N GLU A 22 -22.59 12.70 5.25
CA GLU A 22 -21.58 13.68 4.86
C GLU A 22 -20.50 13.84 5.94
N LEU A 23 -20.90 13.88 7.20
CA LEU A 23 -19.97 13.97 8.33
C LEU A 23 -19.13 12.71 8.49
N GLU A 24 -19.74 11.54 8.36
CA GLU A 24 -19.01 10.26 8.40
C GLU A 24 -18.01 10.14 7.26
N ASP A 25 -18.40 10.52 6.04
CA ASP A 25 -17.50 10.52 4.88
C ASP A 25 -16.34 11.52 5.09
N ALA A 26 -16.62 12.72 5.56
CA ALA A 26 -15.58 13.71 5.88
C ALA A 26 -14.61 13.21 6.97
N ARG A 27 -15.12 12.58 8.04
CA ARG A 27 -14.30 11.96 9.08
C ARG A 27 -13.44 10.81 8.54
N SER A 28 -14.03 9.97 7.69
CA SER A 28 -13.32 8.86 7.04
C SER A 28 -12.18 9.38 6.15
N LYS A 29 -12.42 10.41 5.34
CA LYS A 29 -11.41 11.07 4.51
C LYS A 29 -10.26 11.62 5.36
N GLU A 30 -10.59 12.33 6.42
CA GLU A 30 -9.59 12.92 7.31
C GLU A 30 -8.78 11.85 8.07
N SER A 31 -9.43 10.80 8.55
CA SER A 31 -8.76 9.66 9.17
C SER A 31 -7.81 8.96 8.18
N ALA A 32 -8.26 8.76 6.93
CA ALA A 32 -7.44 8.19 5.87
C ALA A 32 -6.23 9.05 5.49
N ARG A 33 -6.30 10.38 5.62
CA ARG A 33 -5.14 11.26 5.45
C ARG A 33 -4.11 11.12 6.56
N ARG A 34 -4.56 10.84 7.78
CA ARG A 34 -3.71 10.84 8.99
C ARG A 34 -3.02 9.53 9.25
N GLY A 35 -3.63 8.39 8.89
CA GLY A 35 -3.12 7.06 9.21
C GLY A 35 -3.17 6.10 8.04
N PHE A 36 -2.17 5.23 7.95
CA PHE A 36 -2.06 4.26 6.87
C PHE A 36 -3.19 3.22 6.90
N LEU A 37 -3.52 2.65 8.06
CA LEU A 37 -4.59 1.66 8.15
C LEU A 37 -5.99 2.21 7.83
N PRO A 38 -6.38 3.41 8.31
CA PRO A 38 -7.60 4.07 7.85
C PRO A 38 -7.62 4.32 6.33
N PHE A 39 -6.47 4.64 5.72
CA PHE A 39 -6.36 4.75 4.27
C PHE A 39 -6.65 3.42 3.57
N ILE A 40 -6.07 2.31 4.05
CA ILE A 40 -6.37 0.97 3.53
C ILE A 40 -7.88 0.68 3.59
N LYS A 41 -8.50 0.88 4.75
CA LYS A 41 -9.94 0.61 4.95
C LYS A 41 -10.82 1.40 3.98
N ARG A 42 -10.42 2.61 3.64
CA ARG A 42 -11.15 3.44 2.68
C ARG A 42 -10.92 3.01 1.23
N MET A 43 -9.67 2.66 0.87
CA MET A 43 -9.31 2.31 -0.52
C MET A 43 -9.63 0.86 -0.87
N TRP A 44 -9.83 0.01 0.11
CA TRP A 44 -10.10 -1.42 -0.05
C TRP A 44 -11.33 -1.83 0.77
N PRO A 45 -12.56 -1.71 0.21
CA PRO A 45 -13.80 -1.95 0.96
C PRO A 45 -13.92 -3.37 1.54
N ASP A 46 -13.40 -4.38 0.83
CA ASP A 46 -13.45 -5.79 1.26
C ASP A 46 -12.27 -6.18 2.16
N PHE A 47 -11.51 -5.21 2.68
CA PHE A 47 -10.37 -5.48 3.53
C PHE A 47 -10.80 -6.04 4.89
N ILE A 48 -10.30 -7.24 5.20
CA ILE A 48 -10.49 -7.89 6.49
C ILE A 48 -9.25 -7.63 7.34
N GLU A 49 -9.42 -6.87 8.41
CA GLU A 49 -8.33 -6.52 9.30
C GLU A 49 -7.93 -7.70 10.19
N GLY A 50 -6.63 -7.99 10.24
CA GLY A 50 -6.02 -8.90 11.20
C GLY A 50 -4.98 -8.17 12.06
N TYR A 51 -4.59 -8.76 13.19
CA TYR A 51 -3.63 -8.16 14.13
C TYR A 51 -2.30 -7.74 13.48
N HIS A 52 -1.79 -8.51 12.53
CA HIS A 52 -0.56 -8.20 11.81
C HIS A 52 -0.67 -6.94 10.96
N HIS A 53 -1.86 -6.62 10.44
CA HIS A 53 -2.10 -5.44 9.64
C HIS A 53 -1.90 -4.14 10.45
N GLN A 54 -2.39 -4.12 11.71
CA GLN A 54 -2.17 -2.98 12.60
C GLN A 54 -0.68 -2.75 12.83
N ARG A 55 0.08 -3.82 13.16
CA ARG A 55 1.53 -3.71 13.38
C ARG A 55 2.28 -3.19 12.16
N ILE A 56 1.93 -3.66 10.96
CA ILE A 56 2.56 -3.18 9.72
C ILE A 56 2.21 -1.71 9.49
N ALA A 57 0.95 -1.34 9.69
CA ALA A 57 0.50 0.04 9.52
C ALA A 57 1.22 0.99 10.47
N ASP A 58 1.38 0.63 11.74
CA ASP A 58 2.12 1.43 12.73
C ASP A 58 3.59 1.61 12.31
N LEU A 59 4.23 0.55 11.78
CA LEU A 59 5.60 0.63 11.27
C LEU A 59 5.69 1.55 10.04
N PHE A 60 4.72 1.50 9.14
CA PHE A 60 4.69 2.37 7.98
C PHE A 60 4.42 3.83 8.36
N ASP A 61 3.53 4.08 9.32
CA ASP A 61 3.32 5.42 9.87
C ASP A 61 4.60 5.96 10.56
N ASP A 62 5.36 5.12 11.24
CA ASP A 62 6.67 5.50 11.78
C ASP A 62 7.69 5.88 10.69
N VAL A 63 7.71 5.16 9.55
CA VAL A 63 8.56 5.51 8.39
C VAL A 63 8.11 6.82 7.77
N LEU A 64 6.81 6.99 7.54
CA LEU A 64 6.24 8.20 6.94
C LEU A 64 6.46 9.45 7.80
N ASN A 65 6.47 9.27 9.12
CA ASN A 65 6.74 10.34 10.08
C ASN A 65 8.25 10.54 10.38
N GLY A 66 9.13 9.80 9.68
CA GLY A 66 10.59 9.92 9.83
C GLY A 66 11.17 9.31 11.11
N LYS A 67 10.37 8.63 11.93
CA LYS A 67 10.82 7.97 13.16
C LYS A 67 11.67 6.74 12.87
N ARG A 68 11.40 6.04 11.76
CA ARG A 68 12.15 4.88 11.28
C ARG A 68 12.61 5.11 9.84
N LYS A 69 13.83 4.69 9.54
CA LYS A 69 14.39 4.81 8.18
C LYS A 69 14.45 3.50 7.43
N ARG A 70 14.39 2.38 8.13
CA ARG A 70 14.52 1.03 7.55
C ARG A 70 13.64 0.07 8.33
N ILE A 71 12.91 -0.75 7.61
CA ILE A 71 12.13 -1.86 8.16
C ILE A 71 12.31 -3.10 7.29
N ILE A 72 12.26 -4.26 7.91
CA ILE A 72 12.21 -5.56 7.25
C ILE A 72 10.94 -6.25 7.73
N ILE A 73 10.14 -6.75 6.79
CA ILE A 73 8.88 -7.44 7.08
C ILE A 73 8.97 -8.84 6.51
N ASN A 74 9.02 -9.81 7.40
CA ASN A 74 8.92 -11.23 7.06
C ASN A 74 7.53 -11.74 7.41
N MET A 75 6.82 -12.25 6.41
CA MET A 75 5.47 -12.78 6.57
C MET A 75 5.27 -13.97 5.64
N PRO A 76 4.44 -14.94 6.03
CA PRO A 76 4.03 -16.01 5.15
C PRO A 76 3.37 -15.49 3.86
N PRO A 77 3.39 -16.25 2.78
CA PRO A 77 2.66 -15.92 1.57
C PRO A 77 1.16 -15.71 1.84
N ARG A 78 0.49 -14.91 1.00
CA ARG A 78 -0.96 -14.64 1.06
C ARG A 78 -1.44 -13.93 2.34
N HIS A 79 -0.54 -13.25 3.08
CA HIS A 79 -0.89 -12.40 4.22
C HIS A 79 -0.83 -10.90 3.88
N THR A 80 -1.13 -10.54 2.64
CA THR A 80 -1.24 -9.14 2.14
C THR A 80 0.04 -8.29 2.23
N LYS A 81 1.23 -8.91 2.45
CA LYS A 81 2.51 -8.20 2.55
C LYS A 81 2.74 -7.27 1.35
N SER A 82 2.65 -7.82 0.13
CA SER A 82 2.91 -7.08 -1.10
C SER A 82 1.83 -6.04 -1.40
N GLU A 83 0.57 -6.32 -1.08
CA GLU A 83 -0.50 -5.34 -1.19
C GLU A 83 -0.19 -4.11 -0.33
N PHE A 84 0.15 -4.32 0.93
CA PHE A 84 0.48 -3.25 1.87
C PHE A 84 1.75 -2.50 1.48
N ALA A 85 2.87 -3.23 1.27
CA ALA A 85 4.19 -2.65 1.06
C ALA A 85 4.41 -2.12 -0.37
N SER A 86 3.89 -2.83 -1.39
CA SER A 86 4.24 -2.58 -2.80
C SER A 86 3.13 -1.87 -3.59
N ILE A 87 1.91 -1.75 -3.02
CA ILE A 87 0.80 -1.06 -3.67
C ILE A 87 0.31 0.12 -2.80
N TYR A 88 -0.21 -0.17 -1.61
CA TYR A 88 -0.85 0.87 -0.80
C TYR A 88 0.14 1.85 -0.17
N LEU A 89 1.31 1.39 0.34
CA LEU A 89 2.32 2.27 0.91
C LEU A 89 2.86 3.27 -0.12
N PRO A 90 3.27 2.88 -1.35
CA PRO A 90 3.68 3.83 -2.38
C PRO A 90 2.59 4.85 -2.75
N ALA A 91 1.33 4.40 -2.88
CA ALA A 91 0.23 5.31 -3.18
C ALA A 91 0.01 6.32 -2.04
N TYR A 92 -0.06 5.84 -0.80
CA TYR A 92 -0.21 6.69 0.38
C TYR A 92 0.94 7.67 0.56
N PHE A 93 2.18 7.20 0.33
CA PHE A 93 3.36 8.06 0.37
C PHE A 93 3.27 9.22 -0.64
N LEU A 94 2.89 8.94 -1.90
CA LEU A 94 2.70 9.99 -2.90
C LEU A 94 1.48 10.87 -2.61
N GLY A 95 0.46 10.35 -1.95
CA GLY A 95 -0.64 11.17 -1.46
C GLY A 95 -0.19 12.21 -0.43
N LYS A 96 0.64 11.80 0.51
CA LYS A 96 1.20 12.68 1.56
C LYS A 96 2.33 13.57 1.06
N PHE A 97 3.16 13.07 0.16
CA PHE A 97 4.38 13.72 -0.34
C PHE A 97 4.42 13.68 -1.88
N PRO A 98 3.54 14.44 -2.55
CA PRO A 98 3.28 14.28 -3.98
C PRO A 98 4.42 14.72 -4.90
N ASN A 99 5.47 15.32 -4.36
CA ASN A 99 6.70 15.75 -5.06
C ASN A 99 7.91 14.81 -4.80
N LYS A 100 7.71 13.73 -4.06
CA LYS A 100 8.76 12.79 -3.66
C LYS A 100 8.92 11.64 -4.65
N LYS A 101 10.05 10.93 -4.57
CA LYS A 101 10.44 9.87 -5.51
C LYS A 101 10.39 8.51 -4.85
N ILE A 102 9.80 7.55 -5.55
CA ILE A 102 9.75 6.14 -5.15
C ILE A 102 10.52 5.28 -6.13
N ILE A 103 11.32 4.36 -5.59
CA ILE A 103 11.84 3.22 -6.33
C ILE A 103 11.23 1.95 -5.76
N GLN A 104 10.61 1.16 -6.64
CA GLN A 104 10.08 -0.17 -6.35
C GLN A 104 10.96 -1.21 -7.02
N ALA A 105 11.66 -2.01 -6.23
CA ALA A 105 12.47 -3.12 -6.69
C ALA A 105 11.77 -4.46 -6.42
N SER A 106 11.87 -5.40 -7.34
CA SER A 106 11.39 -6.77 -7.17
C SER A 106 12.29 -7.74 -7.94
N HIS A 107 12.09 -9.06 -7.75
CA HIS A 107 12.89 -10.08 -8.42
C HIS A 107 12.96 -9.87 -9.94
N THR A 108 11.84 -9.64 -10.59
CA THR A 108 11.80 -9.36 -12.03
C THR A 108 11.27 -7.95 -12.31
N SER A 109 11.69 -7.39 -13.48
CA SER A 109 11.15 -6.11 -13.93
C SER A 109 9.65 -6.20 -14.22
N GLU A 110 9.16 -7.34 -14.72
CA GLU A 110 7.74 -7.56 -14.99
C GLU A 110 6.90 -7.45 -13.72
N LEU A 111 7.33 -8.09 -12.61
CA LEU A 111 6.66 -8.03 -11.32
C LEU A 111 6.66 -6.60 -10.78
N ALA A 112 7.81 -5.92 -10.80
CA ALA A 112 7.94 -4.53 -10.37
C ALA A 112 7.02 -3.58 -11.17
N VAL A 113 6.96 -3.74 -12.50
CA VAL A 113 6.06 -2.98 -13.39
C VAL A 113 4.60 -3.29 -13.10
N GLY A 114 4.28 -4.55 -12.76
CA GLY A 114 2.95 -4.97 -12.32
C GLY A 114 2.49 -4.21 -11.07
N PHE A 115 3.34 -4.06 -10.07
CA PHE A 115 3.08 -3.20 -8.91
C PHE A 115 2.93 -1.74 -9.33
N GLY A 116 3.83 -1.22 -10.16
CA GLY A 116 3.76 0.16 -10.65
C GLY A 116 2.44 0.50 -11.34
N ARG A 117 1.89 -0.45 -12.11
CA ARG A 117 0.57 -0.30 -12.72
C ARG A 117 -0.52 -0.18 -11.68
N LYS A 118 -0.54 -1.08 -10.68
CA LYS A 118 -1.55 -1.06 -9.60
C LYS A 118 -1.48 0.22 -8.76
N VAL A 119 -0.28 0.70 -8.43
CA VAL A 119 -0.08 1.96 -7.71
C VAL A 119 -0.59 3.14 -8.54
N ARG A 120 -0.23 3.19 -9.83
CA ARG A 120 -0.69 4.24 -10.75
C ARG A 120 -2.21 4.27 -10.85
N ASP A 121 -2.83 3.11 -11.03
CA ASP A 121 -4.27 2.99 -11.17
C ASP A 121 -4.98 3.38 -9.86
N LEU A 122 -4.40 3.08 -8.70
CA LEU A 122 -4.90 3.51 -7.38
C LEU A 122 -4.83 5.05 -7.23
N VAL A 123 -3.70 5.66 -7.59
CA VAL A 123 -3.53 7.13 -7.54
C VAL A 123 -4.49 7.85 -8.51
N GLY A 124 -4.82 7.23 -9.64
CA GLY A 124 -5.77 7.76 -10.63
C GLY A 124 -7.25 7.66 -10.23
N ARG A 125 -7.59 7.00 -9.12
CA ARG A 125 -8.98 6.82 -8.66
C ARG A 125 -9.57 8.12 -8.11
N SER A 126 -10.87 8.30 -8.26
CA SER A 126 -11.59 9.45 -7.69
C SER A 126 -11.57 9.47 -6.15
N ASP A 127 -11.74 8.31 -5.51
CA ASP A 127 -11.71 8.19 -4.06
C ASP A 127 -10.31 8.46 -3.46
N PHE A 128 -9.23 8.18 -4.20
CA PHE A 128 -7.89 8.61 -3.82
C PHE A 128 -7.77 10.14 -3.82
N ARG A 129 -8.29 10.80 -4.86
CA ARG A 129 -8.32 12.28 -4.93
C ARG A 129 -9.18 12.91 -3.85
N ASP A 130 -10.23 12.24 -3.42
CA ASP A 130 -11.05 12.68 -2.27
C ASP A 130 -10.24 12.69 -0.97
N VAL A 131 -9.35 11.71 -0.79
CA VAL A 131 -8.44 11.67 0.37
C VAL A 131 -7.32 12.68 0.21
N PHE A 132 -6.71 12.81 -0.97
CA PHE A 132 -5.58 13.70 -1.26
C PHE A 132 -5.92 14.72 -2.35
N PRO A 133 -6.70 15.77 -2.04
CA PRO A 133 -7.12 16.75 -3.02
C PRO A 133 -5.94 17.43 -3.73
N GLY A 134 -6.02 17.51 -5.05
CA GLY A 134 -5.00 18.14 -5.88
C GLY A 134 -3.79 17.25 -6.20
N VAL A 135 -3.77 16.00 -5.75
CA VAL A 135 -2.79 14.98 -6.17
C VAL A 135 -3.42 14.10 -7.25
N ASP A 136 -2.78 14.04 -8.41
CA ASP A 136 -3.21 13.23 -9.55
C ASP A 136 -1.98 12.78 -10.36
N LEU A 137 -2.20 11.95 -11.35
CA LEU A 137 -1.18 11.58 -12.32
C LEU A 137 -0.84 12.74 -13.23
N SER A 138 0.42 12.85 -13.63
CA SER A 138 0.82 13.77 -14.71
C SER A 138 0.19 13.33 -16.03
N ALA A 139 -0.24 14.30 -16.85
CA ALA A 139 -0.87 14.04 -18.14
C ALA A 139 -0.01 13.17 -19.09
N ASP A 140 1.33 13.28 -18.97
CA ASP A 140 2.29 12.56 -19.81
C ASP A 140 2.67 11.18 -19.25
N SER A 141 2.13 10.80 -18.10
CA SER A 141 2.51 9.58 -17.35
C SER A 141 1.69 8.37 -17.78
N LYS A 142 2.05 7.74 -18.91
CA LYS A 142 1.33 6.58 -19.46
C LYS A 142 1.97 5.22 -19.16
N ALA A 143 3.28 5.18 -18.89
CA ALA A 143 4.01 3.92 -18.70
C ALA A 143 3.76 3.33 -17.31
N ALA A 144 3.55 2.01 -17.22
CA ALA A 144 3.27 1.34 -15.94
C ALA A 144 4.50 1.28 -15.01
N GLY A 145 5.70 1.16 -15.57
CA GLY A 145 6.94 1.04 -14.81
C GLY A 145 7.59 2.37 -14.44
N ARG A 146 7.16 3.47 -15.06
CA ARG A 146 7.69 4.80 -14.76
C ARG A 146 6.61 5.84 -15.03
N TRP A 147 6.22 6.56 -14.00
CA TRP A 147 5.20 7.60 -14.10
C TRP A 147 5.45 8.68 -13.04
N ALA A 148 4.77 9.79 -13.18
CA ALA A 148 4.91 10.94 -12.30
C ALA A 148 3.55 11.43 -11.82
N THR A 149 3.55 12.14 -10.68
CA THR A 149 2.41 12.93 -10.22
C THR A 149 2.40 14.29 -10.88
N ASN A 150 1.25 14.96 -10.87
CA ASN A 150 1.08 16.34 -11.28
C ASN A 150 1.84 17.37 -10.39
N LYS A 151 2.49 16.90 -9.32
CA LYS A 151 3.29 17.71 -8.39
C LYS A 151 4.79 17.43 -8.50
N GLY A 152 5.22 16.66 -9.51
CA GLY A 152 6.63 16.34 -9.76
C GLY A 152 7.18 15.16 -8.98
N GLY A 153 6.36 14.41 -8.28
CA GLY A 153 6.77 13.13 -7.71
C GLY A 153 6.95 12.08 -8.80
N GLU A 154 7.84 11.11 -8.57
CA GLU A 154 8.15 10.06 -9.53
C GLU A 154 8.01 8.67 -8.89
N TYR A 155 7.50 7.74 -9.67
CA TYR A 155 7.53 6.31 -9.36
C TYR A 155 8.35 5.58 -10.42
N PHE A 156 9.28 4.74 -9.98
CA PHE A 156 10.14 3.96 -10.85
C PHE A 156 10.21 2.50 -10.39
N ALA A 157 9.77 1.59 -11.27
CA ALA A 157 9.82 0.15 -11.07
C ALA A 157 11.05 -0.46 -11.72
N ILE A 158 11.71 -1.39 -11.01
CA ILE A 158 12.93 -2.04 -11.49
C ILE A 158 13.02 -3.49 -11.01
N GLY A 159 13.51 -4.37 -11.85
CA GLY A 159 13.95 -5.72 -11.45
C GLY A 159 15.37 -5.69 -10.86
N VAL A 160 15.69 -6.70 -10.04
CA VAL A 160 17.06 -6.92 -9.54
C VAL A 160 18.02 -7.03 -10.72
N GLY A 161 19.18 -6.37 -10.63
CA GLY A 161 20.16 -6.27 -11.72
C GLY A 161 19.88 -5.16 -12.74
N GLY A 162 18.77 -4.45 -12.65
CA GLY A 162 18.49 -3.29 -13.49
C GLY A 162 19.32 -2.06 -13.12
N ALA A 163 19.54 -1.16 -14.08
CA ALA A 163 20.38 0.02 -13.90
C ALA A 163 19.68 1.08 -13.01
N LEU A 164 20.19 1.27 -11.80
CA LEU A 164 19.79 2.32 -10.86
C LEU A 164 20.79 3.48 -10.76
N ALA A 165 21.87 3.42 -11.53
CA ALA A 165 22.93 4.42 -11.44
C ALA A 165 22.37 5.85 -11.60
N GLY A 166 22.71 6.72 -10.66
CA GLY A 166 22.31 8.12 -10.67
C GLY A 166 20.86 8.42 -10.26
N LYS A 167 20.07 7.44 -9.80
CA LYS A 167 18.71 7.65 -9.33
C LYS A 167 18.63 7.65 -7.81
N GLY A 168 18.15 8.75 -7.23
CA GLY A 168 17.78 8.84 -5.82
C GLY A 168 16.31 8.54 -5.59
N ALA A 169 15.98 8.06 -4.39
CA ALA A 169 14.60 7.89 -3.94
C ALA A 169 14.44 8.38 -2.50
N ASP A 170 13.25 8.90 -2.21
CA ASP A 170 12.81 9.22 -0.84
C ASP A 170 12.21 7.99 -0.16
N LEU A 171 11.60 7.09 -0.95
CA LEU A 171 11.10 5.79 -0.51
C LEU A 171 11.64 4.70 -1.45
N LEU A 172 12.34 3.71 -0.88
CA LEU A 172 12.75 2.49 -1.58
C LEU A 172 11.95 1.32 -1.00
N VAL A 173 11.20 0.65 -1.85
CA VAL A 173 10.51 -0.62 -1.53
C VAL A 173 11.22 -1.75 -2.26
N ILE A 174 11.58 -2.80 -1.52
CA ILE A 174 12.17 -4.01 -2.07
C ILE A 174 11.25 -5.17 -1.69
N ASP A 175 10.58 -5.75 -2.66
CA ASP A 175 9.63 -6.85 -2.46
C ASP A 175 10.12 -8.09 -3.17
N ASP A 176 10.33 -9.15 -2.38
CA ASP A 176 10.81 -10.46 -2.83
C ASP A 176 11.96 -10.34 -3.86
N PRO A 177 13.15 -9.81 -3.45
CA PRO A 177 14.24 -9.51 -4.37
C PRO A 177 14.90 -10.76 -4.96
N HIS A 178 14.69 -11.92 -4.36
CA HIS A 178 15.23 -13.19 -4.80
C HIS A 178 14.11 -14.26 -4.88
N ALA A 179 14.03 -14.96 -6.02
CA ALA A 179 13.47 -16.30 -6.02
C ALA A 179 14.50 -17.24 -5.36
N LEU A 180 14.06 -18.18 -4.56
CA LEU A 180 14.95 -19.21 -4.04
C LEU A 180 15.46 -20.06 -5.21
N ALA A 181 16.77 -20.19 -5.33
CA ALA A 181 17.38 -21.02 -6.35
C ALA A 181 17.06 -22.50 -6.10
N LEU A 182 17.04 -23.30 -7.16
CA LEU A 182 17.04 -24.77 -7.02
C LEU A 182 18.22 -25.19 -6.14
N GLY A 183 18.02 -26.19 -5.29
CA GLY A 183 19.01 -26.62 -4.32
C GLY A 183 19.05 -25.77 -3.04
N THR A 184 18.26 -24.70 -2.91
CA THR A 184 18.21 -23.93 -1.66
C THR A 184 17.74 -24.83 -0.52
N PRO A 185 18.55 -25.00 0.55
CA PRO A 185 18.18 -25.84 1.67
C PRO A 185 17.11 -25.16 2.53
N ILE A 186 15.94 -25.77 2.63
CA ILE A 186 14.84 -25.32 3.45
C ILE A 186 14.80 -26.16 4.73
N PRO A 187 14.81 -25.53 5.93
CA PRO A 187 14.74 -26.25 7.19
C PRO A 187 13.35 -26.87 7.38
N THR A 188 13.32 -28.15 7.68
CA THR A 188 12.11 -28.93 8.00
C THR A 188 12.31 -29.65 9.34
N PRO A 189 11.27 -30.20 9.96
CA PRO A 189 11.41 -31.00 11.18
C PRO A 189 12.36 -32.20 11.06
N ASP A 190 12.54 -32.71 9.84
CA ASP A 190 13.38 -33.88 9.55
C ASP A 190 14.77 -33.48 9.00
N GLY A 191 15.13 -32.19 9.07
CA GLY A 191 16.41 -31.68 8.56
C GLY A 191 16.21 -30.73 7.39
N PHE A 192 17.30 -30.45 6.65
CA PHE A 192 17.24 -29.57 5.48
C PHE A 192 16.83 -30.37 4.23
N VAL A 193 15.87 -29.84 3.48
CA VAL A 193 15.37 -30.38 2.20
C VAL A 193 15.52 -29.32 1.13
N ALA A 194 15.98 -29.69 -0.07
CA ALA A 194 16.04 -28.75 -1.19
C ALA A 194 14.63 -28.26 -1.55
N ILE A 195 14.52 -26.99 -1.93
CA ILE A 195 13.20 -26.34 -2.15
C ILE A 195 12.34 -27.08 -3.18
N GLU A 196 12.95 -27.63 -4.21
CA GLU A 196 12.28 -28.40 -5.25
C GLU A 196 11.76 -29.77 -4.79
N ASP A 197 12.30 -30.31 -3.69
CA ASP A 197 11.90 -31.58 -3.11
C ASP A 197 10.81 -31.43 -2.04
N LEU A 198 10.40 -30.19 -1.73
CA LEU A 198 9.32 -29.93 -0.78
C LEU A 198 7.98 -30.44 -1.33
N LYS A 199 7.25 -31.18 -0.49
CA LYS A 199 5.91 -31.67 -0.84
C LYS A 199 4.82 -30.75 -0.29
N VAL A 200 3.73 -30.63 -1.04
CA VAL A 200 2.53 -29.90 -0.56
C VAL A 200 2.01 -30.53 0.72
N GLY A 201 1.84 -29.72 1.76
CA GLY A 201 1.43 -30.18 3.11
C GLY A 201 2.59 -30.53 4.05
N GLY A 202 3.85 -30.46 3.59
CA GLY A 202 5.03 -30.58 4.45
C GLY A 202 5.21 -29.36 5.36
N PHE A 203 5.81 -29.57 6.53
CA PHE A 203 6.17 -28.49 7.45
C PHE A 203 7.55 -27.92 7.10
N VAL A 204 7.67 -26.60 7.16
CA VAL A 204 8.94 -25.88 7.03
C VAL A 204 9.06 -24.88 8.18
N PHE A 205 10.30 -24.63 8.61
CA PHE A 205 10.58 -23.54 9.55
C PHE A 205 10.83 -22.24 8.76
N GLY A 206 10.16 -21.14 9.17
CA GLY A 206 10.30 -19.82 8.56
C GLY A 206 11.13 -18.88 9.41
#